data_fc05e72ed45c112c9c8dde01968bcdbf
#
_entry.id   fc05e72ed45c112c9c8dde01968bcdbf
#
_cell.length_a   1.000
_cell.length_b   1.000
_cell.length_c   1.000
_cell.angle_alpha   90.00
_cell.angle_beta   90.00
_cell.angle_gamma   90.00
#
_symmetry.space_group_name_H-M   'P 1'
#
loop_
_entity.id
_entity.type
_entity.pdbx_description
1 polymer ?
#
loop_
_entity_poly.entity_id
_entity_poly.type
_entity_poly.pdbx_seq_one_letter_code
_entity_poly.pdbx_strand_id
1 'polypeptide(L)'
;MEKLKSIDLSHSTRLTETPNFSGVVNLEQLILQGCISLRKLHTSIGVLNKLKLLNLRDCKMLKSLSESICCLSSLQTLVVSGCCKLKKFPENLGKLEMLKELYADETAVTEVPSSMGFLKNLETFSFQGRKGPSPAPSSMLRTRSDSMGFILPHVSGLSSLLKLNLSDRNILDGARLSDLGLLSSLKILILNGNNFDTLPGCISQLFLLGWLESKNCQRLQALPELPSSIEYIGAHNCTSLEAVSNQSLFSSLMIAKLKEHPRRTSQLEVSSLFKFHGIIVTVQNIRSKQNKNKKFCNYVFFSSYFFNSPSTWVLSL
;
A
#
# COMPACT_ATOMS: atom_id res chain seq x y z
N MET A 1 -24.55 21.45 -24.34
CA MET A 1 -23.61 21.29 -23.19
C MET A 1 -22.18 20.92 -23.61
N GLU A 2 -21.76 21.27 -24.80
CA GLU A 2 -20.44 20.90 -25.35
C GLU A 2 -19.22 21.46 -24.60
N LYS A 3 -19.41 22.55 -23.84
CA LYS A 3 -18.34 23.24 -23.10
C LYS A 3 -18.11 22.68 -21.69
N LEU A 4 -18.97 21.77 -21.20
CA LEU A 4 -18.89 21.27 -19.84
C LEU A 4 -17.70 20.29 -19.71
N LYS A 5 -16.75 20.64 -18.83
CA LYS A 5 -15.50 19.90 -18.61
C LYS A 5 -15.46 19.13 -17.30
N SER A 6 -16.20 19.58 -16.30
CA SER A 6 -16.20 18.99 -14.98
C SER A 6 -17.61 18.93 -14.41
N ILE A 7 -17.93 17.81 -13.79
CA ILE A 7 -19.14 17.60 -12.98
C ILE A 7 -18.69 17.16 -11.60
N ASP A 8 -19.11 17.91 -10.59
CA ASP A 8 -18.92 17.54 -9.19
C ASP A 8 -20.29 17.35 -8.53
N LEU A 9 -20.57 16.12 -8.13
CA LEU A 9 -21.75 15.68 -7.39
C LEU A 9 -21.38 15.13 -6.01
N SER A 10 -20.23 15.55 -5.48
CA SER A 10 -19.75 15.07 -4.19
C SER A 10 -20.81 15.19 -3.11
N HIS A 11 -20.87 14.17 -2.25
CA HIS A 11 -21.78 14.10 -1.12
C HIS A 11 -23.28 14.15 -1.48
N SER A 12 -23.65 13.86 -2.72
CA SER A 12 -25.04 13.67 -3.12
C SER A 12 -25.58 12.36 -2.55
N THR A 13 -25.90 12.37 -1.25
CA THR A 13 -26.19 11.17 -0.46
C THR A 13 -27.44 10.41 -0.90
N ARG A 14 -28.36 11.07 -1.63
CA ARG A 14 -29.58 10.46 -2.19
C ARG A 14 -29.39 9.92 -3.61
N LEU A 15 -28.27 10.18 -4.26
CA LEU A 15 -27.99 9.71 -5.62
C LEU A 15 -27.81 8.19 -5.60
N THR A 16 -28.71 7.46 -6.26
CA THR A 16 -28.68 5.99 -6.33
C THR A 16 -28.09 5.48 -7.62
N GLU A 17 -28.18 6.25 -8.70
CA GLU A 17 -27.63 5.98 -10.03
C GLU A 17 -27.19 7.29 -10.66
N THR A 18 -26.11 7.26 -11.45
CA THR A 18 -25.68 8.45 -12.19
C THR A 18 -26.63 8.77 -13.35
N PRO A 19 -26.71 10.05 -13.78
CA PRO A 19 -27.49 10.42 -14.94
C PRO A 19 -26.91 9.83 -16.23
N ASN A 20 -27.66 9.96 -17.32
CA ASN A 20 -27.18 9.69 -18.67
C ASN A 20 -26.19 10.79 -19.10
N PHE A 21 -24.98 10.39 -19.49
CA PHE A 21 -23.90 11.29 -19.89
C PHE A 21 -23.79 11.54 -21.40
N SER A 22 -24.70 11.00 -22.24
CA SER A 22 -24.61 11.12 -23.70
C SER A 22 -24.61 12.57 -24.21
N GLY A 23 -25.12 13.52 -23.41
CA GLY A 23 -25.13 14.95 -23.75
C GLY A 23 -23.86 15.72 -23.33
N VAL A 24 -22.86 15.08 -22.68
CA VAL A 24 -21.71 15.75 -22.09
C VAL A 24 -20.38 15.06 -22.46
N VAL A 25 -20.25 14.64 -23.71
CA VAL A 25 -19.11 13.84 -24.23
C VAL A 25 -17.73 14.48 -24.06
N ASN A 26 -17.67 15.78 -23.83
CA ASN A 26 -16.43 16.52 -23.62
C ASN A 26 -15.99 16.60 -22.15
N LEU A 27 -16.65 15.85 -21.25
CA LEU A 27 -16.32 15.84 -19.82
C LEU A 27 -14.91 15.28 -19.59
N GLU A 28 -14.14 16.00 -18.78
CA GLU A 28 -12.77 15.62 -18.40
C GLU A 28 -12.69 15.14 -16.96
N GLN A 29 -13.59 15.58 -16.09
CA GLN A 29 -13.61 15.22 -14.68
C GLN A 29 -15.03 14.90 -14.21
N LEU A 30 -15.19 13.76 -13.54
CA LEU A 30 -16.44 13.35 -12.89
C LEU A 30 -16.13 12.98 -11.43
N ILE A 31 -16.69 13.77 -10.51
CA ILE A 31 -16.46 13.63 -9.08
C ILE A 31 -17.78 13.25 -8.40
N LEU A 32 -17.79 12.06 -7.79
CA LEU A 32 -18.94 11.46 -7.12
C LEU A 32 -18.57 11.06 -5.68
N GLN A 33 -17.53 11.68 -5.13
CA GLN A 33 -17.02 11.35 -3.80
C GLN A 33 -18.13 11.47 -2.74
N GLY A 34 -18.25 10.47 -1.86
CA GLY A 34 -19.22 10.51 -0.76
C GLY A 34 -20.68 10.34 -1.19
N CYS A 35 -20.95 9.93 -2.43
CA CYS A 35 -22.30 9.52 -2.88
C CYS A 35 -22.64 8.15 -2.27
N ILE A 36 -22.89 8.12 -0.96
CA ILE A 36 -22.99 6.89 -0.16
C ILE A 36 -24.12 5.94 -0.61
N SER A 37 -25.17 6.44 -1.24
CA SER A 37 -26.30 5.64 -1.76
C SER A 37 -26.11 5.18 -3.20
N LEU A 38 -25.03 5.60 -3.89
CA LEU A 38 -24.79 5.25 -5.29
C LEU A 38 -24.58 3.74 -5.43
N ARG A 39 -25.43 3.08 -6.22
CA ARG A 39 -25.43 1.63 -6.39
C ARG A 39 -24.81 1.19 -7.71
N LYS A 40 -24.98 1.99 -8.75
CA LYS A 40 -24.49 1.72 -10.10
C LYS A 40 -24.21 3.00 -10.88
N LEU A 41 -23.31 2.89 -11.84
CA LEU A 41 -23.07 3.92 -12.85
C LEU A 41 -23.91 3.61 -14.08
N HIS A 42 -24.50 4.63 -14.68
CA HIS A 42 -25.22 4.49 -15.95
C HIS A 42 -24.23 4.07 -17.05
N THR A 43 -24.65 3.17 -17.95
CA THR A 43 -23.76 2.60 -18.99
C THR A 43 -23.23 3.64 -19.98
N SER A 44 -23.93 4.78 -20.13
CA SER A 44 -23.47 5.91 -20.94
C SER A 44 -22.16 6.54 -20.46
N ILE A 45 -21.65 6.16 -19.28
CA ILE A 45 -20.31 6.62 -18.86
C ILE A 45 -19.25 6.28 -19.92
N GLY A 46 -19.41 5.16 -20.63
CA GLY A 46 -18.49 4.72 -21.67
C GLY A 46 -18.34 5.65 -22.88
N VAL A 47 -19.25 6.65 -23.07
CA VAL A 47 -19.11 7.62 -24.16
C VAL A 47 -18.18 8.78 -23.81
N LEU A 48 -17.73 8.87 -22.54
CA LEU A 48 -16.89 9.98 -22.03
C LEU A 48 -15.42 9.78 -22.40
N ASN A 49 -15.09 9.73 -23.70
CA ASN A 49 -13.75 9.42 -24.20
C ASN A 49 -12.68 10.45 -23.78
N LYS A 50 -13.06 11.65 -23.29
CA LYS A 50 -12.14 12.68 -22.81
C LYS A 50 -12.00 12.68 -21.28
N LEU A 51 -12.69 11.78 -20.58
CA LEU A 51 -12.63 11.71 -19.12
C LEU A 51 -11.24 11.29 -18.65
N LYS A 52 -10.61 12.15 -17.85
CA LYS A 52 -9.27 11.95 -17.28
C LYS A 52 -9.33 11.52 -15.82
N LEU A 53 -10.33 12.00 -15.08
CA LEU A 53 -10.52 11.70 -13.66
C LEU A 53 -11.93 11.19 -13.40
N LEU A 54 -12.01 9.99 -12.80
CA LEU A 54 -13.23 9.43 -12.24
C LEU A 54 -13.02 9.20 -10.74
N ASN A 55 -13.67 10.01 -9.90
CA ASN A 55 -13.58 9.89 -8.44
C ASN A 55 -14.90 9.37 -7.86
N LEU A 56 -14.87 8.13 -7.39
CA LEU A 56 -15.96 7.41 -6.73
C LEU A 56 -15.67 7.13 -5.25
N ARG A 57 -14.74 7.89 -4.65
CA ARG A 57 -14.34 7.67 -3.27
C ARG A 57 -15.55 7.65 -2.34
N ASP A 58 -15.58 6.71 -1.40
CA ASP A 58 -16.64 6.54 -0.39
C ASP A 58 -18.05 6.33 -0.96
N CYS A 59 -18.19 5.81 -2.19
CA CYS A 59 -19.47 5.34 -2.72
C CYS A 59 -19.80 3.97 -2.10
N LYS A 60 -20.21 3.97 -0.82
CA LYS A 60 -20.30 2.77 0.02
C LYS A 60 -21.29 1.71 -0.48
N MET A 61 -22.30 2.09 -1.26
CA MET A 61 -23.30 1.16 -1.80
C MET A 61 -22.96 0.64 -3.20
N LEU A 62 -21.87 1.11 -3.82
CA LEU A 62 -21.44 0.67 -5.15
C LEU A 62 -20.95 -0.78 -5.08
N LYS A 63 -21.62 -1.69 -5.81
CA LYS A 63 -21.32 -3.13 -5.77
C LYS A 63 -20.40 -3.60 -6.88
N SER A 64 -20.48 -2.96 -8.03
CA SER A 64 -19.70 -3.29 -9.23
C SER A 64 -19.47 -2.05 -10.08
N LEU A 65 -18.42 -2.06 -10.85
CA LEU A 65 -18.18 -1.13 -11.94
C LEU A 65 -18.70 -1.78 -13.24
N SER A 66 -19.37 -0.97 -14.08
CA SER A 66 -19.81 -1.44 -15.40
C SER A 66 -18.60 -1.66 -16.32
N GLU A 67 -18.67 -2.67 -17.21
CA GLU A 67 -17.67 -2.87 -18.28
C GLU A 67 -17.55 -1.64 -19.19
N SER A 68 -18.57 -0.79 -19.27
CA SER A 68 -18.51 0.47 -20.03
C SER A 68 -17.40 1.43 -19.53
N ILE A 69 -16.94 1.31 -18.30
CA ILE A 69 -15.79 2.08 -17.80
C ILE A 69 -14.52 1.77 -18.61
N CYS A 70 -14.37 0.54 -19.07
CA CYS A 70 -13.23 0.12 -19.88
C CYS A 70 -13.16 0.82 -21.27
N CYS A 71 -14.20 1.57 -21.65
CA CYS A 71 -14.22 2.40 -22.86
C CYS A 71 -13.66 3.80 -22.65
N LEU A 72 -13.30 4.18 -21.41
CA LEU A 72 -12.77 5.51 -21.07
C LEU A 72 -11.30 5.64 -21.51
N SER A 73 -11.06 5.81 -22.80
CA SER A 73 -9.72 5.75 -23.42
C SER A 73 -8.73 6.81 -22.91
N SER A 74 -9.21 7.95 -22.37
CA SER A 74 -8.35 9.01 -21.82
C SER A 74 -8.22 8.98 -20.28
N LEU A 75 -8.80 7.98 -19.60
CA LEU A 75 -8.82 7.95 -18.14
C LEU A 75 -7.40 7.79 -17.57
N GLN A 76 -6.99 8.74 -16.74
CA GLN A 76 -5.67 8.77 -16.11
C GLN A 76 -5.75 8.40 -14.63
N THR A 77 -6.80 8.80 -13.94
CA THR A 77 -6.97 8.56 -12.50
C THR A 77 -8.33 7.95 -12.22
N LEU A 78 -8.34 6.78 -11.60
CA LEU A 78 -9.53 6.09 -11.10
C LEU A 78 -9.44 5.94 -9.58
N VAL A 79 -10.39 6.54 -8.86
CA VAL A 79 -10.49 6.45 -7.40
C VAL A 79 -11.77 5.74 -7.02
N VAL A 80 -11.63 4.56 -6.39
CA VAL A 80 -12.73 3.76 -5.85
C VAL A 80 -12.50 3.42 -4.37
N SER A 81 -11.54 4.09 -3.72
CA SER A 81 -11.24 3.89 -2.30
C SER A 81 -12.49 4.12 -1.44
N GLY A 82 -12.71 3.28 -0.42
CA GLY A 82 -13.88 3.36 0.46
C GLY A 82 -15.17 2.79 -0.16
N CYS A 83 -15.14 2.27 -1.40
CA CYS A 83 -16.27 1.57 -2.02
C CYS A 83 -16.42 0.17 -1.41
N CYS A 84 -16.82 0.14 -0.17
CA CYS A 84 -16.75 -1.05 0.68
C CYS A 84 -17.65 -2.23 0.28
N LYS A 85 -18.53 -2.08 -0.70
CA LYS A 85 -19.33 -3.17 -1.29
C LYS A 85 -18.86 -3.55 -2.70
N LEU A 86 -17.84 -2.87 -3.25
CA LEU A 86 -17.24 -3.21 -4.54
C LEU A 86 -16.46 -4.51 -4.40
N LYS A 87 -16.92 -5.58 -5.06
CA LYS A 87 -16.35 -6.93 -4.94
C LYS A 87 -15.40 -7.32 -6.08
N LYS A 88 -15.57 -6.73 -7.25
CA LYS A 88 -14.80 -7.05 -8.46
C LYS A 88 -14.55 -5.82 -9.31
N PHE A 89 -13.41 -5.79 -9.95
CA PHE A 89 -13.16 -4.92 -11.09
C PHE A 89 -13.74 -5.52 -12.38
N PRO A 90 -13.98 -4.70 -13.43
CA PRO A 90 -14.28 -5.20 -14.76
C PRO A 90 -13.15 -6.10 -15.28
N GLU A 91 -13.50 -7.19 -15.96
CA GLU A 91 -12.52 -8.13 -16.51
C GLU A 91 -11.60 -7.45 -17.56
N ASN A 92 -12.10 -6.46 -18.27
CA ASN A 92 -11.38 -5.71 -19.29
C ASN A 92 -10.68 -4.45 -18.76
N LEU A 93 -10.41 -4.34 -17.47
CA LEU A 93 -9.78 -3.14 -16.86
C LEU A 93 -8.49 -2.72 -17.58
N GLY A 94 -7.73 -3.67 -18.09
CA GLY A 94 -6.49 -3.43 -18.84
C GLY A 94 -6.64 -2.63 -20.14
N LYS A 95 -7.88 -2.40 -20.64
CA LYS A 95 -8.16 -1.51 -21.78
C LYS A 95 -7.99 -0.03 -21.43
N LEU A 96 -7.88 0.32 -20.15
CA LEU A 96 -7.61 1.69 -19.71
C LEU A 96 -6.11 2.01 -19.88
N GLU A 97 -5.63 1.98 -21.11
CA GLU A 97 -4.19 2.11 -21.45
C GLU A 97 -3.54 3.40 -20.93
N MET A 98 -4.33 4.48 -20.79
CA MET A 98 -3.84 5.77 -20.29
C MET A 98 -3.87 5.90 -18.77
N LEU A 99 -4.32 4.83 -18.03
CA LEU A 99 -4.45 4.87 -16.58
C LEU A 99 -3.06 4.94 -15.92
N LYS A 100 -2.86 6.00 -15.13
CA LYS A 100 -1.65 6.27 -14.35
C LYS A 100 -1.83 5.98 -12.87
N GLU A 101 -3.02 6.22 -12.34
CA GLU A 101 -3.29 6.09 -10.93
C GLU A 101 -4.58 5.31 -10.67
N LEU A 102 -4.46 4.25 -9.88
CA LEU A 102 -5.58 3.45 -9.41
C LEU A 102 -5.57 3.41 -7.87
N TYR A 103 -6.59 4.00 -7.27
CA TYR A 103 -6.80 3.97 -5.81
C TYR A 103 -8.03 3.13 -5.49
N ALA A 104 -7.84 2.00 -4.84
CA ALA A 104 -8.88 1.03 -4.53
C ALA A 104 -8.83 0.53 -3.07
N ASP A 105 -8.36 1.41 -2.18
CA ASP A 105 -8.25 1.11 -0.76
C ASP A 105 -9.63 0.84 -0.14
N GLU A 106 -9.67 -0.02 0.85
CA GLU A 106 -10.86 -0.35 1.64
C GLU A 106 -12.07 -0.85 0.81
N THR A 107 -11.81 -1.36 -0.39
CA THR A 107 -12.83 -2.07 -1.18
C THR A 107 -13.01 -3.51 -0.68
N ALA A 108 -14.09 -4.17 -1.12
CA ALA A 108 -14.31 -5.61 -0.90
C ALA A 108 -13.74 -6.47 -2.03
N VAL A 109 -12.93 -5.90 -2.91
CA VAL A 109 -12.26 -6.63 -4.00
C VAL A 109 -11.20 -7.55 -3.39
N THR A 110 -11.28 -8.84 -3.70
CA THR A 110 -10.34 -9.87 -3.25
C THR A 110 -9.35 -10.27 -4.34
N GLU A 111 -9.76 -10.14 -5.59
CA GLU A 111 -8.97 -10.54 -6.75
C GLU A 111 -8.91 -9.41 -7.77
N VAL A 112 -7.76 -9.23 -8.38
CA VAL A 112 -7.54 -8.24 -9.44
C VAL A 112 -7.58 -8.99 -10.78
N PRO A 113 -8.27 -8.46 -11.82
CA PRO A 113 -8.36 -9.15 -13.10
C PRO A 113 -6.99 -9.32 -13.76
N SER A 114 -6.80 -10.43 -14.47
CA SER A 114 -5.54 -10.71 -15.19
C SER A 114 -5.19 -9.63 -16.23
N SER A 115 -6.21 -8.99 -16.80
CA SER A 115 -6.02 -7.89 -17.74
C SER A 115 -5.30 -6.68 -17.16
N MET A 116 -5.23 -6.56 -15.81
CA MET A 116 -4.50 -5.46 -15.17
C MET A 116 -3.02 -5.41 -15.60
N GLY A 117 -2.41 -6.54 -15.93
CA GLY A 117 -1.05 -6.57 -16.48
C GLY A 117 -0.86 -5.78 -17.79
N PHE A 118 -1.92 -5.40 -18.47
CA PHE A 118 -1.85 -4.55 -19.68
C PHE A 118 -1.79 -3.04 -19.37
N LEU A 119 -1.93 -2.62 -18.11
CA LEU A 119 -1.85 -1.20 -17.71
C LEU A 119 -0.39 -0.71 -17.67
N LYS A 120 0.27 -0.65 -18.81
CA LYS A 120 1.70 -0.33 -18.94
C LYS A 120 2.07 1.06 -18.42
N ASN A 121 1.12 2.01 -18.42
CA ASN A 121 1.32 3.38 -17.95
C ASN A 121 0.95 3.59 -16.47
N LEU A 122 0.55 2.52 -15.74
CA LEU A 122 0.18 2.62 -14.33
C LEU A 122 1.42 2.95 -13.48
N GLU A 123 1.40 4.12 -12.86
CA GLU A 123 2.47 4.66 -12.01
C GLU A 123 2.17 4.42 -10.51
N THR A 124 0.91 4.51 -10.12
CA THR A 124 0.48 4.31 -8.72
C THR A 124 -0.67 3.32 -8.64
N PHE A 125 -0.47 2.28 -7.84
CA PHE A 125 -1.53 1.35 -7.46
C PHE A 125 -1.63 1.27 -5.94
N SER A 126 -2.74 1.78 -5.39
CA SER A 126 -3.06 1.64 -3.97
C SER A 126 -4.24 0.69 -3.80
N PHE A 127 -4.01 -0.37 -3.06
CA PHE A 127 -4.96 -1.44 -2.86
C PHE A 127 -4.94 -1.92 -1.40
N GLN A 128 -4.97 -0.96 -0.48
CA GLN A 128 -4.98 -1.25 0.96
C GLN A 128 -6.26 -1.96 1.37
N GLY A 129 -6.16 -2.97 2.20
CA GLY A 129 -7.28 -3.65 2.83
C GLY A 129 -7.95 -2.79 3.91
N ARG A 130 -9.02 -3.30 4.48
CA ARG A 130 -9.65 -2.67 5.64
C ARG A 130 -8.87 -3.03 6.89
N LYS A 131 -8.61 -2.06 7.73
CA LYS A 131 -8.20 -2.32 9.11
C LYS A 131 -9.41 -2.95 9.83
N GLY A 132 -9.42 -4.28 9.89
CA GLY A 132 -10.35 -5.00 10.75
C GLY A 132 -10.04 -4.69 12.23
N PRO A 133 -10.99 -4.85 13.16
CA PRO A 133 -10.65 -4.94 14.57
C PRO A 133 -9.61 -6.06 14.68
N SER A 134 -8.49 -5.76 15.37
CA SER A 134 -7.47 -6.77 15.69
C SER A 134 -8.18 -8.01 16.22
N PRO A 135 -7.97 -9.21 15.66
CA PRO A 135 -8.67 -10.39 16.14
C PRO A 135 -8.34 -10.57 17.62
N ALA A 136 -9.37 -10.45 18.46
CA ALA A 136 -9.24 -10.81 19.87
C ALA A 136 -8.69 -12.24 19.94
N PRO A 137 -7.77 -12.57 20.88
CA PRO A 137 -7.10 -13.87 20.95
C PRO A 137 -8.03 -15.07 21.12
N SER A 138 -9.32 -14.86 21.33
CA SER A 138 -10.31 -15.88 21.73
C SER A 138 -11.28 -16.35 20.65
N SER A 139 -11.23 -15.84 19.42
CA SER A 139 -12.15 -16.34 18.37
C SER A 139 -11.47 -17.36 17.45
N MET A 140 -11.39 -18.60 17.93
CA MET A 140 -10.94 -19.77 17.13
C MET A 140 -11.95 -20.24 16.06
N LEU A 141 -12.98 -19.47 15.75
CA LEU A 141 -13.97 -19.78 14.72
C LEU A 141 -13.76 -18.84 13.52
N ARG A 142 -12.61 -18.98 12.84
CA ARG A 142 -12.48 -18.49 11.47
C ARG A 142 -13.16 -19.50 10.55
N THR A 143 -14.23 -19.08 9.90
CA THR A 143 -14.84 -19.85 8.81
C THR A 143 -13.78 -20.03 7.71
N ARG A 144 -13.68 -21.23 7.17
CA ARG A 144 -12.68 -21.69 6.19
C ARG A 144 -12.59 -20.83 4.90
N SER A 145 -13.47 -19.87 4.71
CA SER A 145 -13.50 -18.97 3.53
C SER A 145 -12.50 -17.81 3.59
N ASP A 146 -11.94 -17.47 4.78
CA ASP A 146 -11.04 -16.31 4.94
C ASP A 146 -9.55 -16.69 4.87
N SER A 147 -9.23 -17.97 4.59
CA SER A 147 -7.86 -18.49 4.57
C SER A 147 -7.13 -18.39 3.23
N MET A 148 -7.82 -17.93 2.17
CA MET A 148 -7.15 -17.62 0.90
C MET A 148 -6.56 -16.23 1.02
N GLY A 149 -5.26 -16.15 1.31
CA GLY A 149 -4.50 -14.91 1.27
C GLY A 149 -4.65 -14.21 -0.08
N PHE A 150 -4.47 -12.90 -0.09
CA PHE A 150 -4.50 -12.08 -1.31
C PHE A 150 -3.51 -12.63 -2.35
N ILE A 151 -3.99 -12.86 -3.56
CA ILE A 151 -3.18 -13.27 -4.71
C ILE A 151 -2.98 -12.06 -5.61
N LEU A 152 -1.72 -11.65 -5.77
CA LEU A 152 -1.36 -10.65 -6.76
C LEU A 152 -1.42 -11.33 -8.15
N PRO A 153 -2.22 -10.84 -9.10
CA PRO A 153 -2.17 -11.37 -10.46
C PRO A 153 -0.83 -11.00 -11.13
N HIS A 154 -0.59 -11.54 -12.31
CA HIS A 154 0.61 -11.25 -13.09
C HIS A 154 0.87 -9.75 -13.22
N VAL A 155 1.80 -9.23 -12.41
CA VAL A 155 2.18 -7.81 -12.39
C VAL A 155 3.31 -7.50 -13.38
N SER A 156 3.83 -8.51 -14.06
CA SER A 156 4.97 -8.39 -15.00
C SER A 156 4.79 -7.34 -16.10
N GLY A 157 3.54 -7.02 -16.45
CA GLY A 157 3.23 -5.99 -17.44
C GLY A 157 3.19 -4.56 -16.90
N LEU A 158 3.25 -4.35 -15.58
CA LEU A 158 3.20 -3.03 -14.94
C LEU A 158 4.58 -2.35 -14.94
N SER A 159 5.15 -2.16 -16.13
CA SER A 159 6.53 -1.69 -16.31
C SER A 159 6.78 -0.27 -15.79
N SER A 160 5.76 0.58 -15.69
CA SER A 160 5.87 1.96 -15.21
C SER A 160 5.51 2.14 -13.74
N LEU A 161 5.21 1.04 -13.01
CA LEU A 161 4.72 1.16 -11.63
C LEU A 161 5.81 1.68 -10.69
N LEU A 162 5.58 2.87 -10.13
CA LEU A 162 6.48 3.55 -9.20
C LEU A 162 6.11 3.30 -7.74
N LYS A 163 4.81 3.19 -7.45
CA LYS A 163 4.27 3.04 -6.09
C LYS A 163 3.23 1.94 -6.02
N LEU A 164 3.44 1.00 -5.09
CA LEU A 164 2.53 -0.09 -4.78
C LEU A 164 2.21 -0.09 -3.28
N ASN A 165 0.92 -0.04 -2.94
CA ASN A 165 0.44 -0.18 -1.56
C ASN A 165 -0.49 -1.38 -1.44
N LEU A 166 -0.07 -2.40 -0.68
CA LEU A 166 -0.81 -3.62 -0.39
C LEU A 166 -1.01 -3.81 1.12
N SER A 167 -1.10 -2.72 1.89
CA SER A 167 -1.28 -2.77 3.33
C SER A 167 -2.59 -3.47 3.71
N ASP A 168 -2.61 -4.13 4.86
CA ASP A 168 -3.81 -4.73 5.47
C ASP A 168 -4.57 -5.71 4.55
N ARG A 169 -3.87 -6.40 3.62
CA ARG A 169 -4.46 -7.37 2.67
C ARG A 169 -4.41 -8.80 3.15
N ASN A 170 -3.98 -9.04 4.39
CA ASN A 170 -3.82 -10.38 4.93
C ASN A 170 -2.92 -11.28 4.04
N ILE A 171 -1.85 -10.68 3.52
CA ILE A 171 -0.86 -11.42 2.73
C ILE A 171 -0.18 -12.42 3.66
N LEU A 172 -0.19 -13.69 3.26
CA LEU A 172 0.41 -14.81 3.97
C LEU A 172 1.66 -15.30 3.21
N ASP A 173 2.47 -16.13 3.90
CA ASP A 173 3.55 -16.85 3.28
C ASP A 173 3.00 -17.75 2.16
N GLY A 174 3.72 -17.84 1.05
CA GLY A 174 3.26 -18.57 -0.14
C GLY A 174 2.31 -17.78 -1.05
N ALA A 175 1.89 -16.55 -0.67
CA ALA A 175 1.29 -15.63 -1.64
C ALA A 175 2.29 -15.42 -2.79
N ARG A 176 1.79 -15.35 -4.04
CA ARG A 176 2.63 -15.15 -5.23
C ARG A 176 3.21 -13.73 -5.27
N LEU A 177 4.00 -13.39 -4.25
CA LEU A 177 4.74 -12.13 -4.19
C LEU A 177 6.07 -12.22 -4.94
N SER A 178 6.46 -13.41 -5.44
CA SER A 178 7.66 -13.59 -6.26
C SER A 178 7.67 -12.70 -7.50
N ASP A 179 6.49 -12.43 -8.05
CA ASP A 179 6.34 -11.58 -9.23
C ASP A 179 6.62 -10.09 -8.96
N LEU A 180 6.71 -9.68 -7.68
CA LEU A 180 7.11 -8.30 -7.33
C LEU A 180 8.49 -7.94 -7.88
N GLY A 181 9.42 -8.91 -7.95
CA GLY A 181 10.75 -8.68 -8.53
C GLY A 181 10.74 -8.23 -9.99
N LEU A 182 9.62 -8.44 -10.70
CA LEU A 182 9.44 -8.03 -12.09
C LEU A 182 9.08 -6.53 -12.25
N LEU A 183 8.74 -5.84 -11.12
CA LEU A 183 8.38 -4.43 -11.11
C LEU A 183 9.64 -3.54 -11.12
N SER A 184 10.38 -3.55 -12.22
CA SER A 184 11.70 -2.93 -12.33
C SER A 184 11.72 -1.42 -12.06
N SER A 185 10.59 -0.71 -12.23
CA SER A 185 10.46 0.73 -11.98
C SER A 185 10.03 1.07 -10.55
N LEU A 186 9.74 0.07 -9.69
CA LEU A 186 9.15 0.29 -8.38
C LEU A 186 10.10 1.04 -7.46
N LYS A 187 9.63 2.18 -6.91
CA LYS A 187 10.37 3.03 -5.97
C LYS A 187 9.82 2.96 -4.55
N ILE A 188 8.52 2.73 -4.41
CA ILE A 188 7.82 2.74 -3.12
C ILE A 188 6.99 1.47 -2.99
N LEU A 189 7.27 0.65 -1.98
CA LEU A 189 6.52 -0.55 -1.64
C LEU A 189 6.02 -0.46 -0.20
N ILE A 190 4.69 -0.56 -0.02
CA ILE A 190 4.04 -0.46 1.28
C ILE A 190 3.24 -1.74 1.54
N LEU A 191 3.64 -2.49 2.58
CA LEU A 191 3.12 -3.80 2.96
C LEU A 191 2.62 -3.85 4.41
N ASN A 192 2.25 -2.72 4.99
CA ASN A 192 1.89 -2.60 6.42
C ASN A 192 0.74 -3.54 6.80
N GLY A 193 0.74 -4.05 8.03
CA GLY A 193 -0.37 -4.79 8.61
C GLY A 193 -0.65 -6.15 7.96
N ASN A 194 0.32 -6.75 7.28
CA ASN A 194 0.21 -8.08 6.70
C ASN A 194 0.72 -9.18 7.63
N ASN A 195 0.42 -10.45 7.31
CA ASN A 195 0.64 -11.62 8.16
C ASN A 195 1.69 -12.61 7.64
N PHE A 196 2.61 -12.15 6.79
CA PHE A 196 3.73 -12.97 6.33
C PHE A 196 4.81 -13.10 7.40
N ASP A 197 5.50 -14.25 7.42
CA ASP A 197 6.62 -14.51 8.32
C ASP A 197 7.93 -13.94 7.76
N THR A 198 8.05 -13.91 6.42
CA THR A 198 9.20 -13.35 5.72
C THR A 198 8.74 -12.55 4.50
N LEU A 199 9.51 -11.52 4.14
CA LEU A 199 9.35 -10.84 2.87
C LEU A 199 10.00 -11.68 1.76
N PRO A 200 9.46 -11.67 0.51
CA PRO A 200 10.04 -12.45 -0.57
C PRO A 200 11.43 -11.97 -0.95
N GLY A 201 12.36 -12.90 -1.20
CA GLY A 201 13.74 -12.59 -1.57
C GLY A 201 13.87 -11.81 -2.88
N CYS A 202 12.87 -11.86 -3.76
CA CYS A 202 12.85 -11.10 -5.01
C CYS A 202 12.85 -9.56 -4.80
N ILE A 203 12.62 -9.06 -3.58
CA ILE A 203 12.76 -7.63 -3.24
C ILE A 203 14.18 -7.13 -3.54
N SER A 204 15.21 -7.98 -3.38
CA SER A 204 16.59 -7.63 -3.74
C SER A 204 16.79 -7.28 -5.22
N GLN A 205 15.87 -7.71 -6.09
CA GLN A 205 15.89 -7.45 -7.53
C GLN A 205 15.24 -6.11 -7.92
N LEU A 206 14.62 -5.41 -6.98
CA LEU A 206 13.98 -4.11 -7.19
C LEU A 206 15.03 -2.98 -7.13
N PHE A 207 15.85 -2.85 -8.15
CA PHE A 207 17.02 -1.96 -8.16
C PHE A 207 16.72 -0.46 -8.01
N LEU A 208 15.46 -0.03 -8.17
CA LEU A 208 15.03 1.35 -7.96
C LEU A 208 14.24 1.55 -6.67
N LEU A 209 14.06 0.50 -5.86
CA LEU A 209 13.29 0.58 -4.62
C LEU A 209 14.04 1.41 -3.57
N GLY A 210 13.53 2.62 -3.29
CA GLY A 210 14.06 3.50 -2.24
C GLY A 210 13.28 3.44 -0.93
N TRP A 211 12.00 3.07 -0.97
CA TRP A 211 11.11 3.12 0.19
C TRP A 211 10.38 1.80 0.40
N LEU A 212 10.61 1.15 1.55
CA LEU A 212 9.93 -0.07 1.97
C LEU A 212 9.26 0.11 3.33
N GLU A 213 7.95 -0.11 3.41
CA GLU A 213 7.22 -0.16 4.67
C GLU A 213 6.59 -1.53 4.93
N SER A 214 6.86 -2.10 6.10
CA SER A 214 6.27 -3.32 6.63
C SER A 214 5.86 -3.15 8.10
N LYS A 215 5.26 -1.99 8.45
CA LYS A 215 4.83 -1.66 9.80
C LYS A 215 3.67 -2.58 10.26
N ASN A 216 3.59 -2.88 11.54
CA ASN A 216 2.54 -3.71 12.13
C ASN A 216 2.45 -5.14 11.54
N CYS A 217 3.51 -5.66 10.94
CA CYS A 217 3.58 -7.04 10.46
C CYS A 217 4.00 -7.93 11.64
N GLN A 218 3.03 -8.35 12.44
CA GLN A 218 3.24 -9.02 13.73
C GLN A 218 4.03 -10.33 13.62
N ARG A 219 3.92 -11.04 12.49
CA ARG A 219 4.58 -12.33 12.25
C ARG A 219 5.93 -12.22 11.57
N LEU A 220 6.28 -11.05 11.02
CA LEU A 220 7.53 -10.83 10.30
C LEU A 220 8.72 -11.14 11.20
N GLN A 221 9.50 -12.17 10.86
CA GLN A 221 10.65 -12.68 11.62
C GLN A 221 11.98 -12.12 11.12
N ALA A 222 12.11 -11.92 9.80
CA ALA A 222 13.33 -11.45 9.17
C ALA A 222 13.05 -10.57 7.96
N LEU A 223 13.96 -9.61 7.72
CA LEU A 223 14.03 -8.89 6.46
C LEU A 223 14.97 -9.62 5.49
N PRO A 224 14.63 -9.75 4.20
CA PRO A 224 15.50 -10.36 3.20
C PRO A 224 16.69 -9.47 2.87
N GLU A 225 17.53 -9.91 1.96
CA GLU A 225 18.49 -9.01 1.31
C GLU A 225 17.73 -7.88 0.60
N LEU A 226 18.21 -6.65 0.82
CA LEU A 226 17.59 -5.45 0.28
C LEU A 226 18.46 -4.89 -0.85
N PRO A 227 17.84 -4.24 -1.85
CA PRO A 227 18.62 -3.61 -2.92
C PRO A 227 19.42 -2.44 -2.38
N SER A 228 20.56 -2.15 -3.04
CA SER A 228 21.45 -1.03 -2.65
C SER A 228 20.82 0.35 -2.79
N SER A 229 19.72 0.46 -3.50
CA SER A 229 18.93 1.69 -3.69
C SER A 229 18.06 2.07 -2.50
N ILE A 230 17.93 1.22 -1.48
CA ILE A 230 17.07 1.48 -0.32
C ILE A 230 17.54 2.71 0.47
N GLU A 231 16.61 3.65 0.66
CA GLU A 231 16.79 4.88 1.45
C GLU A 231 15.98 4.86 2.74
N TYR A 232 14.85 4.15 2.74
CA TYR A 232 13.96 4.08 3.90
C TYR A 232 13.40 2.67 4.10
N ILE A 233 13.43 2.21 5.35
CA ILE A 233 12.77 0.99 5.81
C ILE A 233 11.94 1.31 7.05
N GLY A 234 10.63 1.00 7.00
CA GLY A 234 9.73 1.11 8.12
C GLY A 234 9.26 -0.27 8.58
N ALA A 235 9.67 -0.70 9.78
CA ALA A 235 9.27 -1.99 10.38
C ALA A 235 8.81 -1.82 11.84
N HIS A 236 8.01 -0.77 12.11
CA HIS A 236 7.48 -0.54 13.44
C HIS A 236 6.47 -1.61 13.84
N ASN A 237 6.44 -1.97 15.10
CA ASN A 237 5.49 -2.93 15.67
C ASN A 237 5.53 -4.33 15.01
N CYS A 238 6.68 -4.74 14.47
CA CYS A 238 6.92 -6.10 14.01
C CYS A 238 7.45 -6.92 15.19
N THR A 239 6.55 -7.41 16.04
CA THR A 239 6.90 -7.99 17.35
C THR A 239 7.68 -9.31 17.28
N SER A 240 7.62 -10.00 16.12
CA SER A 240 8.36 -11.25 15.89
C SER A 240 9.69 -11.02 15.16
N LEU A 241 10.05 -9.78 14.83
CA LEU A 241 11.28 -9.50 14.08
C LEU A 241 12.51 -9.81 14.94
N GLU A 242 13.24 -10.89 14.58
CA GLU A 242 14.40 -11.39 15.33
C GLU A 242 15.72 -11.05 14.66
N ALA A 243 15.74 -10.96 13.35
CA ALA A 243 16.95 -10.77 12.58
C ALA A 243 16.73 -9.89 11.35
N VAL A 244 17.74 -9.14 11.01
CA VAL A 244 17.91 -8.57 9.67
C VAL A 244 19.06 -9.38 9.07
N SER A 245 18.80 -10.11 8.00
CA SER A 245 19.66 -11.17 7.50
C SER A 245 21.03 -10.70 6.93
N ASN A 246 21.32 -9.41 6.99
CA ASN A 246 22.58 -8.88 6.47
C ASN A 246 23.40 -8.20 7.57
N GLN A 247 24.33 -8.93 8.17
CA GLN A 247 25.35 -8.36 9.08
C GLN A 247 26.16 -7.23 8.44
N SER A 248 26.31 -7.24 7.13
CA SER A 248 27.01 -6.17 6.39
C SER A 248 26.17 -4.87 6.31
N LEU A 249 24.85 -4.97 6.25
CA LEU A 249 23.95 -3.82 6.38
C LEU A 249 23.93 -3.29 7.82
N PHE A 250 24.03 -4.19 8.84
CA PHE A 250 24.06 -3.77 10.25
C PHE A 250 25.35 -3.05 10.64
N SER A 251 26.49 -3.44 10.13
CA SER A 251 27.74 -2.70 10.37
C SER A 251 27.72 -1.32 9.74
N SER A 252 26.80 -1.09 8.82
CA SER A 252 26.61 0.17 8.10
C SER A 252 25.36 0.94 8.48
N LEU A 253 24.38 0.29 9.09
CA LEU A 253 23.06 0.83 9.45
C LEU A 253 23.04 1.13 10.95
N MET A 254 23.38 2.34 11.32
CA MET A 254 23.25 2.75 12.71
C MET A 254 22.55 4.08 12.82
N ILE A 255 21.25 4.05 13.19
CA ILE A 255 20.69 5.24 13.82
C ILE A 255 19.31 4.97 14.43
N ALA A 256 19.15 5.27 15.68
CA ALA A 256 17.88 5.26 16.36
C ALA A 256 17.43 6.67 16.70
N LYS A 257 16.19 7.00 16.42
CA LYS A 257 15.55 8.19 16.97
C LYS A 257 14.52 7.78 18.02
N LEU A 258 14.82 8.12 19.28
CA LEU A 258 13.84 8.07 20.36
C LEU A 258 12.82 9.17 20.14
N LYS A 259 11.54 8.81 20.13
CA LYS A 259 10.46 9.77 20.25
C LYS A 259 10.07 9.77 21.75
N GLU A 260 10.53 10.78 22.45
CA GLU A 260 10.04 11.03 23.81
C GLU A 260 8.56 11.43 23.75
N HIS A 261 7.70 10.63 24.36
CA HIS A 261 6.36 11.07 24.72
C HIS A 261 6.46 11.75 26.10
N PRO A 262 6.09 13.04 26.22
CA PRO A 262 6.18 13.73 27.48
C PRO A 262 4.98 13.42 28.38
N ARG A 263 4.80 12.21 28.86
CA ARG A 263 3.96 11.83 30.02
C ARG A 263 3.69 10.34 30.03
N ARG A 264 4.61 9.57 30.64
CA ARG A 264 4.38 8.45 31.57
C ARG A 264 5.68 7.68 31.74
N THR A 265 6.30 7.90 32.85
CA THR A 265 7.38 7.09 33.42
C THR A 265 6.90 5.66 33.59
N SER A 266 7.42 4.74 32.81
CA SER A 266 7.70 3.34 33.11
C SER A 266 7.85 2.38 31.92
N GLN A 267 7.70 2.81 30.67
CA GLN A 267 8.10 2.02 29.49
C GLN A 267 8.61 2.96 28.41
N LEU A 268 9.93 2.96 28.25
CA LEU A 268 10.58 3.58 27.09
C LEU A 268 10.24 2.76 25.85
N GLU A 269 9.25 3.22 25.07
CA GLU A 269 9.06 2.77 23.70
C GLU A 269 10.12 3.42 22.82
N VAL A 270 11.19 2.67 22.58
CA VAL A 270 12.26 3.09 21.67
C VAL A 270 11.82 2.80 20.26
N SER A 271 11.30 3.80 19.55
CA SER A 271 11.20 3.77 18.11
C SER A 271 12.55 4.20 17.53
N SER A 272 13.31 3.24 17.00
CA SER A 272 14.63 3.50 16.43
C SER A 272 14.48 3.95 14.98
N LEU A 273 14.91 5.18 14.69
CA LEU A 273 15.04 5.70 13.34
C LEU A 273 16.53 5.65 12.99
N PHE A 274 16.90 4.84 12.00
CA PHE A 274 18.28 4.69 11.59
C PHE A 274 18.55 5.40 10.27
N LYS A 275 19.62 6.15 10.18
CA LYS A 275 20.08 6.77 8.95
C LYS A 275 21.55 6.49 8.74
N PHE A 276 21.90 5.83 7.63
CA PHE A 276 23.26 5.66 7.19
C PHE A 276 23.34 5.86 5.68
N HIS A 277 24.27 6.67 5.19
CA HIS A 277 24.40 7.02 3.77
C HIS A 277 23.06 7.42 3.10
N GLY A 278 22.19 8.14 3.81
CA GLY A 278 20.87 8.51 3.30
C GLY A 278 19.74 7.55 3.64
N ILE A 279 20.00 6.35 4.19
CA ILE A 279 18.97 5.35 4.53
C ILE A 279 18.35 5.67 5.89
N ILE A 280 17.02 5.65 5.98
CA ILE A 280 16.29 5.80 7.23
C ILE A 280 15.66 4.45 7.57
N VAL A 281 16.08 3.82 8.68
CA VAL A 281 15.48 2.58 9.20
C VAL A 281 14.76 2.90 10.50
N THR A 282 13.52 2.47 10.59
CA THR A 282 12.73 2.56 11.81
C THR A 282 12.36 1.15 12.27
N VAL A 283 12.99 0.68 13.35
CA VAL A 283 12.75 -0.64 13.94
C VAL A 283 12.36 -0.47 15.39
N GLN A 284 11.26 -1.08 15.80
CA GLN A 284 10.85 -1.20 17.20
C GLN A 284 10.90 -2.67 17.63
N ASN A 285 11.46 -2.93 18.83
CA ASN A 285 11.46 -4.23 19.49
C ASN A 285 12.16 -5.37 18.73
N ILE A 286 13.47 -5.30 18.57
CA ILE A 286 14.28 -6.47 18.23
C ILE A 286 14.52 -7.28 19.50
N ARG A 287 14.00 -8.50 19.57
CA ARG A 287 14.33 -9.45 20.63
C ARG A 287 15.60 -10.20 20.26
N SER A 288 16.70 -9.98 20.98
CA SER A 288 17.87 -10.84 20.80
C SER A 288 17.68 -12.15 21.56
N LYS A 289 17.75 -13.28 20.86
CA LYS A 289 17.91 -14.61 21.47
C LYS A 289 19.38 -14.80 21.84
N GLN A 290 19.79 -14.29 22.99
CA GLN A 290 21.00 -14.79 23.63
C GLN A 290 20.63 -15.39 24.99
N ASN A 291 20.84 -16.71 25.06
CA ASN A 291 21.09 -17.59 26.21
C ASN A 291 20.62 -17.08 27.58
N LYS A 292 19.70 -17.82 28.18
CA LYS A 292 19.27 -17.99 29.59
C LYS A 292 19.42 -16.84 30.63
N ASN A 293 20.04 -15.72 30.33
CA ASN A 293 20.02 -14.51 31.14
C ASN A 293 19.49 -13.36 30.29
N LYS A 294 18.27 -12.92 30.59
CA LYS A 294 17.60 -11.76 29.97
C LYS A 294 18.43 -10.49 30.20
N LYS A 295 19.37 -10.20 29.31
CA LYS A 295 19.95 -8.86 29.17
C LYS A 295 19.35 -8.22 27.94
N PHE A 296 18.51 -7.22 28.15
CA PHE A 296 18.09 -6.31 27.09
C PHE A 296 19.28 -5.44 26.74
N CYS A 297 19.81 -5.57 25.55
CA CYS A 297 20.75 -4.59 25.02
C CYS A 297 19.96 -3.46 24.36
N ASN A 298 19.79 -2.36 25.08
CA ASN A 298 19.24 -1.14 24.52
C ASN A 298 20.39 -0.34 23.92
N TYR A 299 20.44 -0.21 22.60
CA TYR A 299 21.35 0.73 21.95
C TYR A 299 20.55 1.98 21.55
N VAL A 300 21.02 3.12 22.00
CA VAL A 300 20.42 4.43 21.69
C VAL A 300 21.41 5.21 20.81
N PHE A 301 20.95 5.63 19.65
CA PHE A 301 21.75 6.43 18.73
C PHE A 301 21.04 7.76 18.43
N PHE A 302 21.80 8.84 18.46
CA PHE A 302 21.31 10.18 18.16
C PHE A 302 21.89 10.65 16.81
N SER A 303 21.04 11.17 15.94
CA SER A 303 21.50 11.98 14.82
C SER A 303 20.78 13.32 14.87
N SER A 304 21.54 14.38 15.04
CA SER A 304 21.06 15.74 14.87
C SER A 304 21.15 16.14 13.40
N TYR A 305 20.04 16.55 12.81
CA TYR A 305 20.05 17.32 11.58
C TYR A 305 20.27 18.79 11.92
N PHE A 306 21.46 19.28 11.71
CA PHE A 306 21.71 20.66 11.32
C PHE A 306 22.86 20.69 10.33
N PHE A 307 22.69 21.49 9.30
CA PHE A 307 23.58 21.75 8.19
C PHE A 307 25.09 21.68 8.52
N ASN A 308 25.83 20.92 7.67
CA ASN A 308 27.26 21.01 7.47
C ASN A 308 28.24 20.42 8.50
N SER A 309 27.94 19.37 9.25
CA SER A 309 29.01 18.41 9.65
C SER A 309 28.43 17.14 10.29
N PRO A 310 29.02 15.95 10.05
CA PRO A 310 28.59 14.72 10.69
C PRO A 310 29.25 14.60 12.07
N SER A 311 28.50 14.74 13.12
CA SER A 311 28.94 14.32 14.46
C SER A 311 28.03 13.20 14.96
N THR A 312 28.60 12.02 15.10
CA THR A 312 27.98 10.84 15.68
C THR A 312 28.35 10.75 17.16
N TRP A 313 27.34 10.59 18.01
CA TRP A 313 27.54 10.27 19.43
C TRP A 313 26.95 8.89 19.72
N VAL A 314 27.74 8.04 20.37
CA VAL A 314 27.32 6.72 20.84
C VAL A 314 27.20 6.79 22.36
N LEU A 315 26.05 6.49 22.91
CA LEU A 315 25.88 6.23 24.33
C LEU A 315 25.49 4.75 24.51
N SER A 316 26.33 3.98 25.20
CA SER A 316 25.98 2.66 25.73
C SER A 316 25.40 2.85 27.13
N LEU A 317 24.21 2.33 27.35
CA LEU A 317 23.60 2.16 28.68
C LEU A 317 23.72 0.72 29.12
#